data_682d56e54ef2c68691e52a9cc7a2f8ef
#
_entry.id   682d56e54ef2c68691e52a9cc7a2f8ef
#
_cell.length_a   1.000
_cell.length_b   1.000
_cell.length_c   1.000
_cell.angle_alpha   90.00
_cell.angle_beta   90.00
_cell.angle_gamma   90.00
#
_symmetry.space_group_name_H-M   'P 1'
#
loop_
_entity.id
_entity.type
_entity.pdbx_description
1 polymer ?
#
loop_
_entity_poly.entity_id
_entity_poly.type
_entity_poly.pdbx_seq_one_letter_code
_entity_poly.pdbx_strand_id
1 'polypeptide(L)'
;MIKHISLFIVLAAVSIQIMAQKKIVQTAGRIQLGEFAPEFAHLNDDILFGEVWSRNDLLSLRDRSLVTITSLISQGITDSSLKYHLQSAKNNGITRTEAAEIITHIAFYAGWPKA
;
A
#
# COMPACT_ATOMS: atom_id res chain seq x y z
N MET A 1 -30.47 13.49 38.90
CA MET A 1 -29.15 12.79 38.73
C MET A 1 -29.08 11.77 37.60
N ILE A 2 -30.17 11.32 37.02
CA ILE A 2 -30.24 10.28 35.97
C ILE A 2 -30.17 10.89 34.53
N LYS A 3 -30.40 12.19 34.35
CA LYS A 3 -30.47 12.84 33.02
C LYS A 3 -29.10 13.14 32.36
N HIS A 4 -28.01 13.10 33.11
CA HIS A 4 -26.69 13.43 32.57
C HIS A 4 -25.91 12.20 32.08
N ILE A 5 -26.29 10.99 32.50
CA ILE A 5 -25.62 9.74 32.10
C ILE A 5 -26.00 9.33 30.67
N SER A 6 -27.23 9.61 30.25
CA SER A 6 -27.71 9.27 28.89
C SER A 6 -27.03 10.10 27.79
N LEU A 7 -26.62 11.33 28.10
CA LEU A 7 -25.98 12.22 27.10
C LEU A 7 -24.54 11.79 26.77
N PHE A 8 -23.80 11.28 27.76
CA PHE A 8 -22.44 10.78 27.55
C PHE A 8 -22.40 9.46 26.75
N ILE A 9 -23.38 8.62 26.91
CA ILE A 9 -23.47 7.35 26.16
C ILE A 9 -23.81 7.60 24.69
N VAL A 10 -24.62 8.60 24.39
CA VAL A 10 -24.97 8.99 23.01
C VAL A 10 -23.78 9.64 22.30
N LEU A 11 -22.98 10.46 23.00
CA LEU A 11 -21.78 11.07 22.43
C LEU A 11 -20.65 10.05 22.19
N ALA A 12 -20.54 9.01 23.01
CA ALA A 12 -19.58 7.92 22.80
C ALA A 12 -19.97 7.01 21.61
N ALA A 13 -21.27 6.86 21.34
CA ALA A 13 -21.76 6.06 20.20
C ALA A 13 -21.57 6.77 18.84
N VAL A 14 -21.47 8.10 18.82
CA VAL A 14 -21.27 8.88 17.58
C VAL A 14 -19.80 8.91 17.14
N SER A 15 -18.87 8.56 18.00
CA SER A 15 -17.43 8.57 17.68
C SER A 15 -16.91 7.28 17.06
N ILE A 16 -17.74 6.26 16.92
CA ILE A 16 -17.42 5.05 16.12
C ILE A 16 -18.08 5.19 14.76
N GLN A 17 -17.85 6.27 14.07
CA GLN A 17 -17.86 6.22 12.62
C GLN A 17 -16.59 5.50 12.21
N ILE A 18 -16.72 4.19 12.05
CA ILE A 18 -15.79 3.39 11.28
C ILE A 18 -15.61 4.14 9.96
N MET A 19 -14.51 4.85 9.82
CA MET A 19 -14.09 5.40 8.54
C MET A 19 -13.97 4.19 7.63
N ALA A 20 -15.01 3.94 6.85
CA ALA A 20 -14.98 2.88 5.86
C ALA A 20 -13.73 3.10 5.01
N GLN A 21 -12.80 2.19 5.10
CA GLN A 21 -11.50 2.30 4.46
C GLN A 21 -11.72 2.41 2.96
N LYS A 22 -11.27 3.51 2.36
CA LYS A 22 -11.45 3.74 0.92
C LYS A 22 -10.72 2.66 0.17
N LYS A 23 -11.46 1.83 -0.55
CA LYS A 23 -10.92 0.77 -1.40
C LYS A 23 -10.05 1.38 -2.50
N ILE A 24 -8.85 0.83 -2.70
CA ILE A 24 -7.99 1.24 -3.80
C ILE A 24 -8.60 0.72 -5.11
N VAL A 25 -8.67 1.59 -6.12
CA VAL A 25 -9.11 1.24 -7.46
C VAL A 25 -7.91 1.29 -8.39
N GLN A 26 -7.63 0.17 -9.07
CA GLN A 26 -6.59 0.06 -10.09
C GLN A 26 -7.21 -0.49 -11.38
N THR A 27 -6.76 0.01 -12.50
CA THR A 27 -7.25 -0.39 -13.84
C THR A 27 -6.11 -0.67 -14.83
N ALA A 28 -4.86 -0.54 -14.40
CA ALA A 28 -3.69 -0.69 -15.27
C ALA A 28 -3.58 -2.09 -15.88
N GLY A 29 -3.92 -3.13 -15.14
CA GLY A 29 -3.94 -4.51 -15.65
C GLY A 29 -4.93 -4.67 -16.80
N ARG A 30 -6.15 -4.16 -16.63
CA ARG A 30 -7.19 -4.20 -17.70
C ARG A 30 -6.79 -3.40 -18.91
N ILE A 31 -6.24 -2.21 -18.73
CA ILE A 31 -5.84 -1.34 -19.83
C ILE A 31 -4.71 -1.95 -20.65
N GLN A 32 -3.72 -2.54 -19.99
CA GLN A 32 -2.51 -3.05 -20.64
C GLN A 32 -2.65 -4.48 -21.16
N LEU A 33 -3.34 -5.33 -20.44
CA LEU A 33 -3.36 -6.78 -20.67
C LEU A 33 -4.76 -7.40 -20.68
N GLY A 34 -5.82 -6.62 -20.52
CA GLY A 34 -7.17 -7.16 -20.34
C GLY A 34 -7.69 -8.01 -21.49
N GLU A 35 -7.30 -7.73 -22.73
CA GLU A 35 -7.67 -8.54 -23.90
C GLU A 35 -6.83 -9.82 -23.98
N PHE A 36 -5.54 -9.72 -23.70
CA PHE A 36 -4.61 -10.85 -23.83
C PHE A 36 -4.64 -11.80 -22.63
N ALA A 37 -4.71 -11.24 -21.40
CA ALA A 37 -4.65 -11.98 -20.16
C ALA A 37 -5.69 -11.45 -19.15
N PRO A 38 -6.99 -11.67 -19.37
CA PRO A 38 -8.05 -11.10 -18.55
C PRO A 38 -8.01 -11.55 -17.09
N GLU A 39 -7.64 -12.79 -16.82
CA GLU A 39 -7.49 -13.29 -15.45
C GLU A 39 -6.31 -12.64 -14.72
N PHE A 40 -5.18 -12.43 -15.40
CA PHE A 40 -4.06 -11.68 -14.83
C PHE A 40 -4.48 -10.26 -14.49
N ALA A 41 -5.21 -9.59 -15.40
CA ALA A 41 -5.70 -8.24 -15.17
C ALA A 41 -6.66 -8.18 -13.97
N HIS A 42 -7.55 -9.15 -13.82
CA HIS A 42 -8.43 -9.28 -12.66
C HIS A 42 -7.63 -9.47 -11.36
N LEU A 43 -6.69 -10.39 -11.33
CA LEU A 43 -5.85 -10.64 -10.15
C LEU A 43 -5.04 -9.40 -9.75
N ASN A 44 -4.49 -8.68 -10.74
CA ASN A 44 -3.75 -7.45 -10.48
C ASN A 44 -4.67 -6.33 -9.95
N ASP A 45 -5.75 -6.03 -10.67
CA ASP A 45 -6.56 -4.84 -10.41
C ASP A 45 -7.50 -5.03 -9.21
N ASP A 46 -8.22 -6.15 -9.17
CA ASP A 46 -9.26 -6.36 -8.17
C ASP A 46 -8.73 -7.03 -6.91
N ILE A 47 -7.88 -8.04 -7.04
CA ILE A 47 -7.39 -8.80 -5.89
C ILE A 47 -6.19 -8.10 -5.25
N LEU A 48 -5.11 -7.89 -6.00
CA LEU A 48 -3.90 -7.28 -5.43
C LEU A 48 -4.21 -5.86 -4.93
N PHE A 49 -4.63 -4.96 -5.81
CA PHE A 49 -4.87 -3.57 -5.41
C PHE A 49 -6.20 -3.38 -4.71
N GLY A 50 -7.27 -3.94 -5.24
CA GLY A 50 -8.62 -3.78 -4.70
C GLY A 50 -8.83 -4.42 -3.34
N GLU A 51 -8.17 -5.54 -3.04
CA GLU A 51 -8.32 -6.25 -1.76
C GLU A 51 -7.07 -6.19 -0.90
N VAL A 52 -5.92 -6.68 -1.38
CA VAL A 52 -4.72 -6.79 -0.55
C VAL A 52 -4.17 -5.41 -0.14
N TRP A 53 -3.98 -4.51 -1.10
CA TRP A 53 -3.53 -3.14 -0.80
C TRP A 53 -4.54 -2.29 -0.03
N SER A 54 -5.80 -2.67 -0.05
CA SER A 54 -6.86 -1.97 0.71
C SER A 54 -6.98 -2.40 2.17
N ARG A 55 -6.17 -3.36 2.65
CA ARG A 55 -6.17 -3.87 4.04
C ARG A 55 -5.28 -3.01 4.95
N ASN A 56 -5.53 -1.71 4.97
CA ASN A 56 -4.69 -0.74 5.68
C ASN A 56 -4.76 -0.84 7.21
N ASP A 57 -5.81 -1.44 7.74
CA ASP A 57 -5.99 -1.78 9.15
C ASP A 57 -5.02 -2.88 9.62
N LEU A 58 -4.59 -3.76 8.72
CA LEU A 58 -3.68 -4.85 9.02
C LEU A 58 -2.21 -4.50 8.73
N LEU A 59 -1.96 -3.75 7.67
CA LEU A 59 -0.64 -3.24 7.29
C LEU A 59 -0.83 -1.92 6.54
N SER A 60 -0.22 -0.85 7.01
CA SER A 60 -0.37 0.48 6.43
C SER A 60 0.08 0.54 4.96
N LEU A 61 -0.49 1.48 4.19
CA LEU A 61 -0.05 1.72 2.80
C LEU A 61 1.44 2.10 2.73
N ARG A 62 1.92 2.82 3.75
CA ARG A 62 3.33 3.18 3.87
C ARG A 62 4.21 1.93 4.02
N ASP A 63 3.85 1.04 4.93
CA ASP A 63 4.62 -0.18 5.18
C ASP A 63 4.52 -1.17 4.02
N ARG A 64 3.36 -1.27 3.37
CA ARG A 64 3.22 -2.03 2.11
C ARG A 64 4.14 -1.51 1.02
N SER A 65 4.24 -0.19 0.87
CA SER A 65 5.15 0.43 -0.08
C SER A 65 6.61 0.11 0.24
N LEU A 66 7.01 0.20 1.51
CA LEU A 66 8.36 -0.15 1.97
C LEU A 66 8.69 -1.61 1.64
N VAL A 67 7.81 -2.53 1.97
CA VAL A 67 7.98 -3.97 1.67
C VAL A 67 8.09 -4.20 0.16
N THR A 68 7.25 -3.54 -0.63
CA THR A 68 7.21 -3.72 -2.08
C THR A 68 8.46 -3.20 -2.76
N ILE A 69 8.90 -1.97 -2.48
CA ILE A 69 10.13 -1.42 -3.09
C ILE A 69 11.35 -2.22 -2.66
N THR A 70 11.44 -2.64 -1.41
CA THR A 70 12.52 -3.49 -0.91
C THR A 70 12.56 -4.81 -1.65
N SER A 71 11.40 -5.45 -1.84
CA SER A 71 11.28 -6.72 -2.58
C SER A 71 11.73 -6.58 -4.04
N LEU A 72 11.26 -5.54 -4.74
CA LEU A 72 11.61 -5.29 -6.14
C LEU A 72 13.11 -5.03 -6.32
N ILE A 73 13.69 -4.15 -5.49
CA ILE A 73 15.12 -3.84 -5.54
C ILE A 73 15.94 -5.11 -5.25
N SER A 74 15.58 -5.88 -4.23
CA SER A 74 16.30 -7.11 -3.86
C SER A 74 16.29 -8.17 -4.96
N GLN A 75 15.28 -8.17 -5.82
CA GLN A 75 15.18 -9.03 -7.00
C GLN A 75 15.92 -8.48 -8.23
N GLY A 76 16.42 -7.24 -8.17
CA GLY A 76 17.06 -6.56 -9.29
C GLY A 76 16.07 -6.07 -10.35
N ILE A 77 14.80 -5.86 -9.97
CA ILE A 77 13.77 -5.31 -10.87
C ILE A 77 13.92 -3.79 -10.89
N THR A 78 14.24 -3.26 -12.08
CA THR A 78 14.51 -1.82 -12.31
C THR A 78 13.66 -1.20 -13.42
N ASP A 79 12.61 -1.88 -13.82
CA ASP A 79 11.70 -1.47 -14.88
C ASP A 79 10.60 -0.50 -14.41
N SER A 80 9.54 -0.35 -15.20
CA SER A 80 8.39 0.50 -14.90
C SER A 80 7.67 0.12 -13.61
N SER A 81 7.75 -1.14 -13.17
CA SER A 81 7.15 -1.59 -11.91
C SER A 81 7.83 -0.92 -10.72
N LEU A 82 9.16 -0.88 -10.69
CA LEU A 82 9.90 -0.19 -9.62
C LEU A 82 9.57 1.31 -9.62
N LYS A 83 9.56 1.95 -10.79
CA LYS A 83 9.22 3.38 -10.91
C LYS A 83 7.84 3.68 -10.36
N TYR A 84 6.85 2.87 -10.70
CA TYR A 84 5.48 2.99 -10.18
C TYR A 84 5.44 2.88 -8.65
N HIS A 85 6.08 1.85 -8.11
CA HIS A 85 6.07 1.62 -6.66
C HIS A 85 6.91 2.63 -5.87
N LEU A 86 7.99 3.19 -6.44
CA LEU A 86 8.71 4.31 -5.84
C LEU A 86 7.84 5.57 -5.75
N GLN A 87 7.08 5.88 -6.80
CA GLN A 87 6.13 6.99 -6.77
C GLN A 87 5.02 6.76 -5.74
N SER A 88 4.49 5.55 -5.67
CA SER A 88 3.50 5.16 -4.66
C SER A 88 4.07 5.26 -3.25
N ALA A 89 5.30 4.82 -3.03
CA ALA A 89 5.99 4.92 -1.74
C ALA A 89 6.13 6.37 -1.29
N LYS A 90 6.52 7.27 -2.20
CA LYS A 90 6.57 8.72 -1.94
C LYS A 90 5.19 9.25 -1.54
N ASN A 91 4.15 8.91 -2.26
CA ASN A 91 2.77 9.34 -1.99
C ASN A 91 2.27 8.79 -0.64
N ASN A 92 2.72 7.62 -0.24
CA ASN A 92 2.35 6.95 1.00
C ASN A 92 3.25 7.34 2.20
N GLY A 93 4.15 8.30 2.02
CA GLY A 93 4.90 8.93 3.11
C GLY A 93 6.33 8.41 3.34
N ILE A 94 6.89 7.63 2.42
CA ILE A 94 8.32 7.29 2.44
C ILE A 94 9.10 8.52 1.97
N THR A 95 9.97 9.04 2.82
CA THR A 95 10.79 10.19 2.51
C THR A 95 12.02 9.81 1.68
N ARG A 96 12.65 10.81 1.04
CA ARG A 96 13.90 10.61 0.31
C ARG A 96 15.01 10.05 1.20
N THR A 97 15.11 10.54 2.43
CA THR A 97 16.10 10.07 3.41
C THR A 97 15.84 8.60 3.78
N GLU A 98 14.58 8.24 4.05
CA GLU A 98 14.21 6.86 4.32
C GLU A 98 14.50 5.94 3.13
N ALA A 99 14.22 6.39 1.90
CA ALA A 99 14.55 5.60 0.70
C ALA A 99 16.06 5.35 0.59
N ALA A 100 16.91 6.34 0.88
CA ALA A 100 18.35 6.18 0.92
C ALA A 100 18.79 5.17 2.00
N GLU A 101 18.19 5.22 3.19
CA GLU A 101 18.46 4.27 4.27
C GLU A 101 17.99 2.85 3.92
N ILE A 102 16.86 2.69 3.24
CA ILE A 102 16.40 1.39 2.74
C ILE A 102 17.46 0.79 1.80
N ILE A 103 17.95 1.54 0.83
CA ILE A 103 18.99 1.08 -0.11
C ILE A 103 20.25 0.71 0.64
N THR A 104 20.71 1.55 1.55
CA THR A 104 21.89 1.30 2.38
C THR A 104 21.75 0.00 3.17
N HIS A 105 20.59 -0.21 3.79
CA HIS A 105 20.33 -1.39 4.59
C HIS A 105 20.29 -2.67 3.73
N ILE A 106 19.52 -2.68 2.64
CA ILE A 106 19.37 -3.86 1.80
C ILE A 106 20.63 -4.23 1.03
N ALA A 107 21.60 -3.33 0.86
CA ALA A 107 22.89 -3.66 0.26
C ALA A 107 23.60 -4.82 0.98
N PHE A 108 23.42 -4.93 2.29
CA PHE A 108 23.99 -6.02 3.12
C PHE A 108 23.21 -7.34 3.02
N TYR A 109 21.96 -7.32 2.59
CA TYR A 109 21.08 -8.50 2.51
C TYR A 109 20.84 -8.97 1.08
N ALA A 110 20.76 -8.05 0.12
CA ALA A 110 20.53 -8.35 -1.30
C ALA A 110 21.80 -8.28 -2.15
N GLY A 111 22.87 -7.68 -1.62
CA GLY A 111 24.12 -7.43 -2.32
C GLY A 111 24.16 -6.05 -2.99
N TRP A 112 25.34 -5.45 -2.99
CA TRP A 112 25.61 -4.09 -3.52
C TRP A 112 25.15 -3.87 -4.96
N PRO A 113 25.33 -4.84 -5.90
CA PRO A 113 24.91 -4.63 -7.28
C PRO A 113 23.40 -4.47 -7.47
N LYS A 114 22.57 -4.92 -6.50
CA LYS A 114 21.12 -4.79 -6.56
C LYS A 114 20.59 -3.57 -5.82
N ALA A 115 21.31 -3.10 -4.87
CA ALA A 115 20.95 -1.91 -4.11
C ALA A 115 21.37 -0.64 -4.81
#